data_6082d01dc87293ad0013d941e1e1e286
#
_entry.id   6082d01dc87293ad0013d941e1e1e286
#
_cell.length_a   1.000
_cell.length_b   1.000
_cell.length_c   1.000
_cell.angle_alpha   90.00
_cell.angle_beta   90.00
_cell.angle_gamma   90.00
#
_symmetry.space_group_name_H-M   'P 1'
#
loop_
_entity.id
_entity.type
_entity.pdbx_description
1 polymer ?
#
loop_
_entity_poly.entity_id
_entity_poly.type
_entity_poly.pdbx_seq_one_letter_code
_entity_poly.pdbx_strand_id
1 'polypeptide(L)'
;MNIPLTPLRFLRYPEQQFPRKTALVCGDKRFSYAEFGARVGQLAGVLRSLGVQTEDRVAFRSTNCHRLLEAYYGVLEAGGVLLPLNIRLSPQELAYVLNDAGVTTLFLESAFLPLAEAFRNSVSLIKNFVLLDGPPQTSWLMPQNYDDLLSAATPLRRDLMAVEENSLAELFYASGTSANPKGVMLTHRNLHLHALSVALAMKSSHETIELHTIPLFHANGWGAAHLITFLGGTHVMIHRFDPAEVFRHPTPYLALDCE
;
A
#
# COMPACT_ATOMS: atom_id res chain seq x y z
N MET A 1 -30.83 3.12 1.49
CA MET A 1 -29.52 3.81 1.63
C MET A 1 -28.52 2.99 0.83
N ASN A 2 -27.84 3.58 -0.14
CA ASN A 2 -26.82 2.87 -0.92
C ASN A 2 -25.45 3.15 -0.26
N ILE A 3 -24.81 2.11 0.25
CA ILE A 3 -23.50 2.24 0.93
C ILE A 3 -22.43 1.80 -0.06
N PRO A 4 -21.47 2.66 -0.43
CA PRO A 4 -20.43 2.31 -1.41
C PRO A 4 -19.58 1.10 -0.99
N LEU A 5 -19.27 0.24 -1.97
CA LEU A 5 -18.37 -0.88 -1.81
C LEU A 5 -16.92 -0.38 -1.95
N THR A 6 -16.23 -0.21 -0.83
CA THR A 6 -14.86 0.31 -0.79
C THR A 6 -14.02 -0.43 0.25
N PRO A 7 -12.70 -0.67 -0.02
CA PRO A 7 -11.80 -1.24 0.98
C PRO A 7 -11.65 -0.39 2.25
N LEU A 8 -11.91 0.91 2.19
CA LEU A 8 -11.84 1.78 3.37
C LEU A 8 -12.75 1.31 4.52
N ARG A 9 -13.86 0.64 4.21
CA ARG A 9 -14.74 0.02 5.22
C ARG A 9 -14.07 -1.12 5.96
N PHE A 10 -13.14 -1.82 5.31
CA PHE A 10 -12.45 -2.96 5.90
C PHE A 10 -11.58 -2.54 7.08
N LEU A 11 -10.91 -1.39 6.98
CA LEU A 11 -10.12 -0.88 8.10
C LEU A 11 -11.02 -0.29 9.21
N ARG A 12 -12.10 0.40 8.86
CA ARG A 12 -13.02 1.00 9.85
C ARG A 12 -13.66 -0.02 10.78
N TYR A 13 -13.95 -1.21 10.26
CA TYR A 13 -14.57 -2.27 11.06
C TYR A 13 -13.66 -2.76 12.20
N PRO A 14 -12.44 -3.26 11.96
CA PRO A 14 -11.57 -3.72 13.04
C PRO A 14 -11.02 -2.61 13.91
N GLU A 15 -10.90 -1.36 13.45
CA GLU A 15 -10.62 -0.21 14.31
C GLU A 15 -11.67 -0.05 15.41
N GLN A 16 -12.93 -0.33 15.12
CA GLN A 16 -14.04 -0.21 16.06
C GLN A 16 -14.21 -1.47 16.91
N GLN A 17 -14.13 -2.65 16.31
CA GLN A 17 -14.41 -3.91 16.97
C GLN A 17 -13.22 -4.49 17.74
N PHE A 18 -12.00 -4.28 17.22
CA PHE A 18 -10.77 -4.87 17.73
C PHE A 18 -9.65 -3.84 17.91
N PRO A 19 -9.88 -2.64 18.47
CA PRO A 19 -8.93 -1.53 18.45
C PRO A 19 -7.57 -1.88 19.04
N ARG A 20 -7.51 -2.77 20.05
CA ARG A 20 -6.29 -3.18 20.75
C ARG A 20 -5.63 -4.44 20.17
N LYS A 21 -6.31 -5.12 19.23
CA LYS A 21 -5.76 -6.31 18.60
C LYS A 21 -4.59 -5.91 17.68
N THR A 22 -3.54 -6.73 17.67
CA THR A 22 -2.43 -6.57 16.72
C THR A 22 -2.95 -6.71 15.30
N ALA A 23 -2.85 -5.63 14.53
CA ALA A 23 -3.17 -5.59 13.11
C ALA A 23 -1.96 -5.97 12.25
N LEU A 24 -0.76 -5.53 12.68
CA LEU A 24 0.41 -5.55 11.82
C LEU A 24 1.70 -5.78 12.63
N VAL A 25 2.52 -6.70 12.16
CA VAL A 25 3.88 -6.98 12.64
C VAL A 25 4.87 -6.77 11.49
N CYS A 26 5.93 -6.00 11.73
CA CYS A 26 6.98 -5.73 10.75
C CYS A 26 8.33 -5.62 11.45
N GLY A 27 9.11 -6.70 11.45
CA GLY A 27 10.30 -6.82 12.28
C GLY A 27 9.93 -6.69 13.77
N ASP A 28 10.58 -5.77 14.48
CA ASP A 28 10.31 -5.49 15.90
C ASP A 28 9.10 -4.58 16.13
N LYS A 29 8.56 -3.99 15.08
CA LYS A 29 7.41 -3.09 15.16
C LYS A 29 6.11 -3.89 15.20
N ARG A 30 5.21 -3.47 16.09
CA ARG A 30 3.85 -4.00 16.19
C ARG A 30 2.88 -2.82 16.29
N PHE A 31 1.79 -2.94 15.56
CA PHE A 31 0.73 -1.93 15.56
C PHE A 31 -0.62 -2.61 15.82
N SER A 32 -1.37 -2.05 16.74
CA SER A 32 -2.79 -2.39 16.91
C SER A 32 -3.63 -1.83 15.76
N TYR A 33 -4.88 -2.26 15.63
CA TYR A 33 -5.80 -1.68 14.65
C TYR A 33 -6.05 -0.18 14.88
N ALA A 34 -6.10 0.27 16.13
CA ALA A 34 -6.21 1.70 16.44
C ALA A 34 -4.98 2.48 15.96
N GLU A 35 -3.76 1.97 16.19
CA GLU A 35 -2.52 2.61 15.75
C GLU A 35 -2.39 2.56 14.22
N PHE A 36 -2.69 1.42 13.59
CA PHE A 36 -2.68 1.29 12.14
C PHE A 36 -3.63 2.29 11.48
N GLY A 37 -4.88 2.37 11.98
CA GLY A 37 -5.84 3.33 11.48
C GLY A 37 -5.41 4.78 11.70
N ALA A 38 -4.84 5.12 12.87
CA ALA A 38 -4.31 6.46 13.12
C ALA A 38 -3.23 6.85 12.09
N ARG A 39 -2.27 5.96 11.83
CA ARG A 39 -1.19 6.17 10.85
C ARG A 39 -1.72 6.29 9.42
N VAL A 40 -2.74 5.50 9.06
CA VAL A 40 -3.45 5.64 7.77
C VAL A 40 -4.08 7.03 7.63
N GLY A 41 -4.76 7.52 8.67
CA GLY A 41 -5.31 8.87 8.67
C GLY A 41 -4.24 9.96 8.57
N GLN A 42 -3.10 9.79 9.26
CA GLN A 42 -1.96 10.69 9.16
C GLN A 42 -1.38 10.70 7.73
N LEU A 43 -1.18 9.53 7.10
CA LEU A 43 -0.72 9.46 5.70
C LEU A 43 -1.68 10.19 4.76
N ALA A 44 -2.98 10.03 4.94
CA ALA A 44 -3.97 10.75 4.15
C ALA A 44 -3.83 12.28 4.32
N GLY A 45 -3.59 12.75 5.54
CA GLY A 45 -3.30 14.15 5.85
C GLY A 45 -2.02 14.65 5.17
N VAL A 46 -0.94 13.86 5.22
CA VAL A 46 0.32 14.15 4.50
C VAL A 46 0.05 14.32 3.00
N LEU A 47 -0.62 13.35 2.39
CA LEU A 47 -0.88 13.39 0.94
C LEU A 47 -1.67 14.64 0.54
N ARG A 48 -2.67 15.03 1.31
CA ARG A 48 -3.41 16.28 1.06
C ARG A 48 -2.53 17.53 1.24
N SER A 49 -1.65 17.55 2.23
CA SER A 49 -0.71 18.67 2.43
C SER A 49 0.34 18.77 1.32
N LEU A 50 0.71 17.64 0.71
CA LEU A 50 1.59 17.57 -0.47
C LEU A 50 0.85 17.94 -1.78
N GLY A 51 -0.43 18.27 -1.71
CA GLY A 51 -1.22 18.72 -2.86
C GLY A 51 -1.83 17.59 -3.68
N VAL A 52 -1.84 16.34 -3.18
CA VAL A 52 -2.50 15.21 -3.85
C VAL A 52 -4.01 15.48 -3.93
N GLN A 53 -4.55 15.42 -5.14
CA GLN A 53 -5.97 15.59 -5.44
C GLN A 53 -6.66 14.23 -5.62
N THR A 54 -7.99 14.26 -5.71
CA THR A 54 -8.77 13.07 -6.05
C THR A 54 -8.30 12.51 -7.41
N GLU A 55 -8.14 11.19 -7.46
CA GLU A 55 -7.65 10.44 -8.62
C GLU A 55 -6.16 10.67 -9.00
N ASP A 56 -5.40 11.47 -8.25
CA ASP A 56 -3.95 11.53 -8.44
C ASP A 56 -3.31 10.18 -8.11
N ARG A 57 -2.33 9.77 -8.94
CA ARG A 57 -1.60 8.54 -8.73
C ARG A 57 -0.43 8.78 -7.78
N VAL A 58 -0.41 8.00 -6.70
CA VAL A 58 0.64 8.01 -5.68
C VAL A 58 1.37 6.67 -5.74
N ALA A 59 2.64 6.71 -6.10
CA ALA A 59 3.44 5.50 -6.26
C ALA A 59 4.26 5.20 -5.01
N PHE A 60 4.41 3.89 -4.72
CA PHE A 60 5.26 3.37 -3.66
C PHE A 60 6.24 2.36 -4.23
N ARG A 61 7.55 2.62 -4.06
CA ARG A 61 8.62 1.66 -4.37
C ARG A 61 9.18 1.12 -3.07
N SER A 62 8.64 0.01 -2.64
CA SER A 62 8.90 -0.58 -1.33
C SER A 62 8.83 -2.10 -1.37
N THR A 63 9.60 -2.74 -0.51
CA THR A 63 9.41 -4.13 -0.12
C THR A 63 8.16 -4.27 0.76
N ASN A 64 7.77 -5.51 1.12
CA ASN A 64 6.67 -5.71 2.05
C ASN A 64 7.02 -5.11 3.42
N CYS A 65 6.33 -4.06 3.81
CA CYS A 65 6.52 -3.41 5.10
C CYS A 65 5.23 -2.71 5.56
N HIS A 66 5.23 -2.27 6.81
CA HIS A 66 4.08 -1.55 7.38
C HIS A 66 3.71 -0.30 6.58
N ARG A 67 4.68 0.47 6.07
CA ARG A 67 4.44 1.70 5.31
C ARG A 67 3.73 1.43 3.97
N LEU A 68 4.08 0.32 3.30
CA LEU A 68 3.38 -0.09 2.09
C LEU A 68 1.94 -0.51 2.40
N LEU A 69 1.69 -1.25 3.50
CA LEU A 69 0.32 -1.60 3.89
C LEU A 69 -0.47 -0.36 4.31
N GLU A 70 0.14 0.61 5.00
CA GLU A 70 -0.49 1.91 5.32
C GLU A 70 -0.90 2.65 4.04
N ALA A 71 -0.11 2.54 2.97
CA ALA A 71 -0.41 3.17 1.67
C ALA A 71 -1.67 2.60 1.01
N TYR A 72 -1.97 1.30 1.18
CA TYR A 72 -3.18 0.66 0.65
C TYR A 72 -4.47 1.31 1.16
N TYR A 73 -4.40 1.95 2.29
CA TYR A 73 -5.55 2.66 2.88
C TYR A 73 -5.38 4.17 2.86
N GLY A 74 -4.18 4.68 3.19
CA GLY A 74 -3.93 6.11 3.31
C GLY A 74 -4.06 6.88 2.00
N VAL A 75 -3.65 6.26 0.89
CA VAL A 75 -3.83 6.86 -0.44
C VAL A 75 -5.31 6.95 -0.81
N LEU A 76 -6.08 5.90 -0.53
CA LEU A 76 -7.52 5.87 -0.78
C LEU A 76 -8.29 6.83 0.15
N GLU A 77 -7.86 6.97 1.42
CA GLU A 77 -8.41 7.96 2.36
C GLU A 77 -8.17 9.39 1.87
N ALA A 78 -7.04 9.67 1.22
CA ALA A 78 -6.76 10.95 0.59
C ALA A 78 -7.56 11.18 -0.71
N GLY A 79 -8.19 10.14 -1.25
CA GLY A 79 -8.88 10.16 -2.54
C GLY A 79 -7.99 9.88 -3.74
N GLY A 80 -6.73 9.53 -3.52
CA GLY A 80 -5.78 9.16 -4.57
C GLY A 80 -5.91 7.71 -5.02
N VAL A 81 -5.12 7.36 -6.02
CA VAL A 81 -4.97 6.02 -6.59
C VAL A 81 -3.60 5.47 -6.22
N LEU A 82 -3.57 4.32 -5.56
CA LEU A 82 -2.31 3.68 -5.18
C LEU A 82 -1.67 2.95 -6.37
N LEU A 83 -0.37 3.18 -6.57
CA LEU A 83 0.47 2.44 -7.53
C LEU A 83 1.65 1.78 -6.79
N PRO A 84 1.54 0.53 -6.34
CA PRO A 84 2.68 -0.21 -5.83
C PRO A 84 3.61 -0.60 -7.00
N LEU A 85 4.86 -0.19 -6.93
CA LEU A 85 5.83 -0.39 -8.00
C LEU A 85 6.60 -1.71 -7.84
N ASN A 86 6.69 -2.48 -8.89
CA ASN A 86 7.55 -3.66 -8.91
C ASN A 86 9.02 -3.25 -8.70
N ILE A 87 9.61 -3.74 -7.60
CA ILE A 87 10.99 -3.41 -7.21
C ILE A 87 12.07 -3.99 -8.15
N ARG A 88 11.69 -4.86 -9.07
CA ARG A 88 12.60 -5.50 -10.04
C ARG A 88 12.75 -4.73 -11.35
N LEU A 89 11.92 -3.69 -11.57
CA LEU A 89 11.96 -2.89 -12.80
C LEU A 89 13.26 -2.11 -12.90
N SER A 90 13.80 -2.06 -14.11
CA SER A 90 14.92 -1.21 -14.50
C SER A 90 14.57 0.29 -14.44
N PRO A 91 15.55 1.21 -14.44
CA PRO A 91 15.28 2.65 -14.48
C PRO A 91 14.40 3.08 -15.65
N GLN A 92 14.62 2.50 -16.83
CA GLN A 92 13.86 2.81 -18.04
C GLN A 92 12.40 2.37 -17.94
N GLU A 93 12.17 1.13 -17.46
CA GLU A 93 10.82 0.61 -17.26
C GLU A 93 10.07 1.42 -16.18
N LEU A 94 10.75 1.83 -15.11
CA LEU A 94 10.18 2.69 -14.09
C LEU A 94 9.78 4.06 -14.63
N ALA A 95 10.67 4.71 -15.39
CA ALA A 95 10.37 5.98 -16.03
C ALA A 95 9.14 5.87 -16.94
N TYR A 96 9.05 4.78 -17.70
CA TYR A 96 7.88 4.50 -18.53
C TYR A 96 6.61 4.38 -17.67
N VAL A 97 6.60 3.50 -16.66
CA VAL A 97 5.44 3.26 -15.79
C VAL A 97 4.98 4.55 -15.08
N LEU A 98 5.92 5.31 -14.52
CA LEU A 98 5.63 6.53 -13.79
C LEU A 98 5.02 7.62 -14.69
N ASN A 99 5.51 7.75 -15.91
CA ASN A 99 4.98 8.70 -16.89
C ASN A 99 3.63 8.24 -17.46
N ASP A 100 3.49 6.97 -17.86
CA ASP A 100 2.26 6.41 -18.40
C ASP A 100 1.12 6.46 -17.37
N ALA A 101 1.41 6.16 -16.11
CA ALA A 101 0.46 6.30 -15.00
C ALA A 101 0.18 7.78 -14.64
N GLY A 102 1.03 8.71 -15.03
CA GLY A 102 0.93 10.12 -14.63
C GLY A 102 1.09 10.32 -13.13
N VAL A 103 2.12 9.70 -12.53
CA VAL A 103 2.39 9.76 -11.10
C VAL A 103 2.79 11.17 -10.67
N THR A 104 2.18 11.69 -9.60
CA THR A 104 2.47 13.02 -9.06
C THR A 104 3.32 13.00 -7.79
N THR A 105 3.29 11.89 -7.05
CA THR A 105 4.03 11.70 -5.79
C THR A 105 4.61 10.30 -5.73
N LEU A 106 5.90 10.18 -5.42
CA LEU A 106 6.62 8.92 -5.29
C LEU A 106 7.23 8.79 -3.90
N PHE A 107 6.84 7.72 -3.21
CA PHE A 107 7.49 7.23 -1.99
C PHE A 107 8.44 6.09 -2.34
N LEU A 108 9.65 6.09 -1.75
CA LEU A 108 10.65 5.06 -2.02
C LEU A 108 11.51 4.75 -0.80
N GLU A 109 11.93 3.48 -0.66
CA GLU A 109 12.93 3.09 0.33
C GLU A 109 14.33 3.59 -0.08
N SER A 110 15.17 3.88 0.91
CA SER A 110 16.55 4.36 0.71
C SER A 110 17.40 3.43 -0.16
N ALA A 111 17.15 2.12 -0.09
CA ALA A 111 17.81 1.12 -0.92
C ALA A 111 17.60 1.35 -2.44
N PHE A 112 16.55 2.08 -2.84
CA PHE A 112 16.24 2.38 -4.25
C PHE A 112 16.71 3.77 -4.71
N LEU A 113 17.37 4.56 -3.85
CA LEU A 113 17.86 5.89 -4.21
C LEU A 113 18.81 5.90 -5.43
N PRO A 114 19.82 5.00 -5.54
CA PRO A 114 20.71 5.00 -6.70
C PRO A 114 19.96 4.79 -8.02
N LEU A 115 18.89 3.99 -7.98
CA LEU A 115 18.08 3.73 -9.15
C LEU A 115 17.16 4.93 -9.46
N ALA A 116 16.61 5.60 -8.44
CA ALA A 116 15.81 6.80 -8.60
C ALA A 116 16.63 7.95 -9.20
N GLU A 117 17.88 8.11 -8.81
CA GLU A 117 18.81 9.08 -9.39
C GLU A 117 18.97 8.89 -10.91
N ALA A 118 18.95 7.64 -11.39
CA ALA A 118 19.10 7.34 -12.80
C ALA A 118 17.87 7.73 -13.65
N PHE A 119 16.66 7.73 -13.10
CA PHE A 119 15.45 8.03 -13.86
C PHE A 119 14.76 9.36 -13.51
N ARG A 120 15.06 9.99 -12.38
CA ARG A 120 14.30 11.16 -11.86
C ARG A 120 14.17 12.31 -12.85
N ASN A 121 15.17 12.51 -13.71
CA ASN A 121 15.13 13.55 -14.75
C ASN A 121 14.25 13.17 -15.96
N SER A 122 13.83 11.91 -16.05
CA SER A 122 12.95 11.39 -17.11
C SER A 122 11.48 11.35 -16.72
N VAL A 123 11.13 11.79 -15.48
CA VAL A 123 9.77 11.80 -14.94
C VAL A 123 9.38 13.23 -14.58
N SER A 124 8.65 13.90 -15.46
CA SER A 124 8.37 15.35 -15.33
C SER A 124 7.16 15.70 -14.46
N LEU A 125 6.27 14.73 -14.21
CA LEU A 125 5.02 14.97 -13.48
C LEU A 125 5.16 14.80 -11.96
N ILE A 126 6.23 14.15 -11.50
CA ILE A 126 6.44 13.91 -10.07
C ILE A 126 6.89 15.22 -9.39
N LYS A 127 6.05 15.69 -8.50
CA LYS A 127 6.28 16.91 -7.71
C LYS A 127 6.97 16.61 -6.38
N ASN A 128 6.67 15.43 -5.81
CA ASN A 128 7.15 15.06 -4.49
C ASN A 128 7.86 13.69 -4.55
N PHE A 129 9.12 13.66 -4.10
CA PHE A 129 9.87 12.44 -3.84
C PHE A 129 10.07 12.32 -2.34
N VAL A 130 9.46 11.32 -1.72
CA VAL A 130 9.46 11.12 -0.26
C VAL A 130 10.22 9.86 0.10
N LEU A 131 11.19 9.98 1.01
CA LEU A 131 11.94 8.84 1.51
C LEU A 131 11.12 8.11 2.58
N LEU A 132 10.98 6.78 2.45
CA LEU A 132 10.25 5.95 3.41
C LEU A 132 11.06 5.69 4.69
N ASP A 133 12.38 5.59 4.60
CA ASP A 133 13.27 5.19 5.68
C ASP A 133 14.57 5.99 5.65
N GLY A 134 15.16 6.21 6.82
CA GLY A 134 16.40 6.96 6.96
C GLY A 134 16.26 8.48 6.72
N PRO A 135 17.35 9.23 6.92
CA PRO A 135 17.37 10.67 6.68
C PRO A 135 17.51 10.98 5.18
N PRO A 136 16.76 11.97 4.64
CA PRO A 136 16.97 12.46 3.28
C PRO A 136 18.37 13.06 3.12
N GLN A 137 19.11 12.57 2.11
CA GLN A 137 20.51 12.95 1.90
C GLN A 137 20.75 13.77 0.63
N THR A 138 19.70 14.02 -0.15
CA THR A 138 19.78 14.73 -1.43
C THR A 138 18.75 15.84 -1.52
N SER A 139 19.07 16.91 -2.25
CA SER A 139 18.22 18.10 -2.36
C SER A 139 16.94 17.91 -3.19
N TRP A 140 16.83 16.83 -3.94
CA TRP A 140 15.63 16.53 -4.74
C TRP A 140 14.59 15.70 -3.98
N LEU A 141 14.95 15.18 -2.80
CA LEU A 141 14.00 14.55 -1.86
C LEU A 141 13.30 15.64 -1.02
N MET A 142 12.11 15.31 -0.54
CA MET A 142 11.49 16.07 0.55
C MET A 142 12.44 16.10 1.76
N PRO A 143 12.51 17.23 2.48
CA PRO A 143 13.44 17.39 3.61
C PRO A 143 13.08 16.53 4.82
N GLN A 144 11.85 15.99 4.87
CA GLN A 144 11.34 15.11 5.90
C GLN A 144 11.09 13.72 5.30
N ASN A 145 11.41 12.68 6.05
CA ASN A 145 11.05 11.33 5.68
C ASN A 145 9.58 11.02 6.02
N TYR A 146 9.14 9.81 5.68
CA TYR A 146 7.77 9.35 5.89
C TYR A 146 7.29 9.48 7.35
N ASP A 147 8.07 8.99 8.32
CA ASP A 147 7.65 8.99 9.72
C ASP A 147 7.64 10.42 10.31
N ASP A 148 8.56 11.30 9.89
CA ASP A 148 8.58 12.72 10.26
C ASP A 148 7.32 13.42 9.72
N LEU A 149 6.98 13.19 8.44
CA LEU A 149 5.77 13.75 7.84
C LEU A 149 4.51 13.27 8.56
N LEU A 150 4.41 11.98 8.88
CA LEU A 150 3.26 11.42 9.60
C LEU A 150 3.10 12.08 10.97
N SER A 151 4.21 12.26 11.70
CA SER A 151 4.17 12.83 13.07
C SER A 151 3.69 14.28 13.10
N ALA A 152 3.93 15.03 12.02
CA ALA A 152 3.52 16.43 11.87
C ALA A 152 2.12 16.59 11.24
N ALA A 153 1.52 15.51 10.72
CA ALA A 153 0.30 15.59 9.94
C ALA A 153 -0.96 15.75 10.80
N THR A 154 -1.89 16.54 10.33
CA THR A 154 -3.28 16.50 10.81
C THR A 154 -3.98 15.31 10.13
N PRO A 155 -4.44 14.30 10.89
CA PRO A 155 -5.10 13.13 10.31
C PRO A 155 -6.33 13.50 9.50
N LEU A 156 -6.50 12.83 8.35
CA LEU A 156 -7.68 12.96 7.50
C LEU A 156 -8.44 11.63 7.44
N ARG A 157 -9.75 11.69 7.49
CA ARG A 157 -10.65 10.56 7.26
C ARG A 157 -11.69 10.94 6.21
N ARG A 158 -11.75 10.18 5.14
CA ARG A 158 -12.71 10.39 4.07
C ARG A 158 -14.11 9.99 4.51
N ASP A 159 -15.12 10.78 4.12
CA ASP A 159 -16.50 10.33 4.22
C ASP A 159 -16.73 9.14 3.28
N LEU A 160 -17.07 8.00 3.86
CA LEU A 160 -17.29 6.77 3.09
C LEU A 160 -18.48 6.88 2.13
N MET A 161 -19.47 7.72 2.47
CA MET A 161 -20.63 7.93 1.62
C MET A 161 -20.32 8.78 0.38
N ALA A 162 -19.21 9.53 0.40
CA ALA A 162 -18.73 10.32 -0.74
C ALA A 162 -17.78 9.53 -1.67
N VAL A 163 -17.55 8.24 -1.40
CA VAL A 163 -16.71 7.39 -2.27
C VAL A 163 -17.53 6.93 -3.48
N GLU A 164 -17.03 7.23 -4.67
CA GLU A 164 -17.57 6.63 -5.90
C GLU A 164 -16.98 5.21 -6.06
N GLU A 165 -17.78 4.17 -5.86
CA GLU A 165 -17.28 2.79 -5.81
C GLU A 165 -16.71 2.26 -7.14
N ASN A 166 -17.08 2.87 -8.27
CA ASN A 166 -16.55 2.53 -9.58
C ASN A 166 -15.34 3.37 -9.98
N SER A 167 -14.93 4.36 -9.15
CA SER A 167 -13.69 5.09 -9.38
C SER A 167 -12.47 4.20 -9.12
N LEU A 168 -11.35 4.58 -9.73
CA LEU A 168 -10.09 3.87 -9.61
C LEU A 168 -9.56 4.00 -8.18
N ALA A 169 -9.13 2.87 -7.59
CA ALA A 169 -8.52 2.79 -6.28
C ALA A 169 -7.05 2.38 -6.34
N GLU A 170 -6.74 1.41 -7.19
CA GLU A 170 -5.39 0.88 -7.35
C GLU A 170 -5.05 0.65 -8.81
N LEU A 171 -3.78 0.84 -9.14
CA LEU A 171 -3.22 0.64 -10.48
C LEU A 171 -1.99 -0.26 -10.37
N PHE A 172 -1.97 -1.36 -11.12
CA PHE A 172 -0.84 -2.27 -11.18
C PHE A 172 -0.31 -2.38 -12.60
N TYR A 173 1.01 -2.55 -12.75
CA TYR A 173 1.62 -2.80 -14.04
C TYR A 173 2.07 -4.25 -14.14
N ALA A 174 1.52 -4.96 -15.13
CA ALA A 174 1.90 -6.31 -15.45
C ALA A 174 2.82 -6.35 -16.68
N SER A 175 3.78 -7.28 -16.68
CA SER A 175 4.57 -7.61 -17.88
C SER A 175 3.62 -8.22 -18.90
N GLY A 176 3.29 -7.47 -19.93
CA GLY A 176 2.47 -7.97 -21.05
C GLY A 176 3.31 -8.70 -22.11
N THR A 177 2.65 -9.34 -23.06
CA THR A 177 3.28 -9.90 -24.28
C THR A 177 3.82 -8.82 -25.25
N SER A 178 3.53 -7.54 -25.00
CA SER A 178 4.03 -6.36 -25.70
C SER A 178 5.26 -5.79 -24.99
N ALA A 179 6.07 -5.00 -25.74
CA ALA A 179 7.34 -4.44 -25.28
C ALA A 179 7.24 -3.60 -23.97
N ASN A 180 6.08 -3.00 -23.68
CA ASN A 180 5.87 -2.15 -22.51
C ASN A 180 4.87 -2.77 -21.52
N PRO A 181 5.08 -2.61 -20.20
CA PRO A 181 4.12 -2.99 -19.18
C PRO A 181 2.76 -2.30 -19.38
N LYS A 182 1.68 -3.00 -19.03
CA LYS A 182 0.30 -2.48 -19.13
C LYS A 182 -0.28 -2.24 -17.75
N GLY A 183 -0.97 -1.10 -17.59
CA GLY A 183 -1.70 -0.75 -16.37
C GLY A 183 -3.00 -1.55 -16.22
N VAL A 184 -3.15 -2.23 -15.10
CA VAL A 184 -4.39 -2.92 -14.69
C VAL A 184 -5.09 -2.04 -13.67
N MET A 185 -6.27 -1.56 -14.02
CA MET A 185 -7.07 -0.65 -13.20
C MET A 185 -8.03 -1.44 -12.30
N LEU A 186 -7.94 -1.21 -10.98
CA LEU A 186 -8.83 -1.83 -9.99
C LEU A 186 -9.65 -0.75 -9.30
N THR A 187 -10.99 -0.85 -9.40
CA THR A 187 -11.91 0.07 -8.74
C THR A 187 -12.08 -0.31 -7.26
N HIS A 188 -12.60 0.63 -6.46
CA HIS A 188 -13.01 0.35 -5.07
C HIS A 188 -13.93 -0.87 -4.99
N ARG A 189 -14.90 -0.97 -5.91
CA ARG A 189 -15.84 -2.09 -6.00
C ARG A 189 -15.15 -3.42 -6.32
N ASN A 190 -14.19 -3.43 -7.27
CA ASN A 190 -13.44 -4.66 -7.59
C ASN A 190 -12.72 -5.21 -6.36
N LEU A 191 -11.98 -4.35 -5.66
CA LEU A 191 -11.21 -4.72 -4.48
C LEU A 191 -12.12 -5.23 -3.35
N HIS A 192 -13.25 -4.55 -3.13
CA HIS A 192 -14.21 -4.95 -2.10
C HIS A 192 -14.79 -6.34 -2.36
N LEU A 193 -15.28 -6.57 -3.59
CA LEU A 193 -15.87 -7.87 -3.96
C LEU A 193 -14.84 -8.98 -4.00
N HIS A 194 -13.60 -8.70 -4.44
CA HIS A 194 -12.51 -9.66 -4.44
C HIS A 194 -12.19 -10.12 -3.01
N ALA A 195 -12.02 -9.20 -2.06
CA ALA A 195 -11.73 -9.55 -0.67
C ALA A 195 -12.82 -10.43 -0.05
N LEU A 196 -14.11 -10.13 -0.30
CA LEU A 196 -15.23 -10.97 0.14
C LEU A 196 -15.18 -12.37 -0.48
N SER A 197 -14.93 -12.46 -1.78
CA SER A 197 -14.89 -13.73 -2.51
C SER A 197 -13.77 -14.64 -1.99
N VAL A 198 -12.57 -14.07 -1.77
CA VAL A 198 -11.44 -14.84 -1.25
C VAL A 198 -11.67 -15.24 0.20
N ALA A 199 -12.25 -14.36 1.04
CA ALA A 199 -12.58 -14.68 2.43
C ALA A 199 -13.49 -15.94 2.52
N LEU A 200 -14.50 -16.00 1.66
CA LEU A 200 -15.41 -17.16 1.61
C LEU A 200 -14.70 -18.43 1.11
N ALA A 201 -13.89 -18.32 0.07
CA ALA A 201 -13.18 -19.45 -0.52
C ALA A 201 -12.15 -20.05 0.46
N MET A 202 -11.42 -19.22 1.19
CA MET A 202 -10.36 -19.64 2.10
C MET A 202 -10.85 -19.96 3.52
N LYS A 203 -12.13 -19.75 3.82
CA LYS A 203 -12.71 -19.95 5.17
C LYS A 203 -11.91 -19.23 6.28
N SER A 204 -11.32 -18.10 5.94
CA SER A 204 -10.51 -17.30 6.86
C SER A 204 -11.37 -16.57 7.90
N SER A 205 -10.80 -16.20 9.04
CA SER A 205 -11.47 -15.53 10.14
C SER A 205 -10.62 -14.39 10.73
N HIS A 206 -11.16 -13.73 11.75
CA HIS A 206 -10.40 -12.72 12.49
C HIS A 206 -9.19 -13.28 13.24
N GLU A 207 -9.10 -14.60 13.43
CA GLU A 207 -7.92 -15.26 14.04
C GLU A 207 -6.79 -15.51 13.03
N THR A 208 -7.06 -15.31 11.74
CA THR A 208 -6.07 -15.53 10.68
C THR A 208 -4.87 -14.63 10.87
N ILE A 209 -3.68 -15.23 10.78
CA ILE A 209 -2.40 -14.54 10.74
C ILE A 209 -1.79 -14.80 9.37
N GLU A 210 -1.63 -13.77 8.59
CA GLU A 210 -1.06 -13.83 7.24
C GLU A 210 0.41 -13.46 7.24
N LEU A 211 1.26 -14.37 6.84
CA LEU A 211 2.66 -14.09 6.54
C LEU A 211 2.77 -13.68 5.07
N HIS A 212 3.03 -12.39 4.82
CA HIS A 212 3.11 -11.83 3.47
C HIS A 212 4.38 -12.28 2.73
N THR A 213 4.35 -13.50 2.19
CA THR A 213 5.42 -14.08 1.36
C THR A 213 5.36 -13.57 -0.08
N ILE A 214 4.15 -13.28 -0.57
CA ILE A 214 3.92 -12.69 -1.89
C ILE A 214 4.18 -11.18 -1.80
N PRO A 215 4.97 -10.59 -2.72
CA PRO A 215 5.15 -9.15 -2.75
C PRO A 215 3.84 -8.40 -2.96
N LEU A 216 3.55 -7.43 -2.10
CA LEU A 216 2.34 -6.61 -2.21
C LEU A 216 2.28 -5.81 -3.51
N PHE A 217 3.42 -5.45 -4.10
CA PHE A 217 3.48 -4.78 -5.40
C PHE A 217 3.12 -5.69 -6.58
N HIS A 218 2.99 -7.01 -6.38
CA HIS A 218 2.66 -7.98 -7.43
C HIS A 218 1.27 -8.56 -7.19
N ALA A 219 0.37 -8.36 -8.16
CA ALA A 219 -1.02 -8.83 -8.10
C ALA A 219 -1.71 -8.52 -6.75
N ASN A 220 -1.40 -7.37 -6.14
CA ASN A 220 -1.94 -6.92 -4.83
C ASN A 220 -1.69 -7.95 -3.70
N GLY A 221 -0.57 -8.69 -3.74
CA GLY A 221 -0.35 -9.79 -2.80
C GLY A 221 -1.54 -10.77 -2.78
N TRP A 222 -2.16 -11.03 -3.94
CA TRP A 222 -3.42 -11.78 -4.08
C TRP A 222 -4.61 -11.18 -3.31
N GLY A 223 -4.59 -9.87 -3.08
CA GLY A 223 -5.62 -9.17 -2.32
C GLY A 223 -5.53 -9.36 -0.81
N ALA A 224 -4.45 -9.99 -0.30
CA ALA A 224 -4.27 -10.26 1.13
C ALA A 224 -4.24 -8.97 1.96
N ALA A 225 -3.75 -7.86 1.41
CA ALA A 225 -3.79 -6.56 2.08
C ALA A 225 -5.21 -6.17 2.51
N HIS A 226 -6.20 -6.42 1.64
CA HIS A 226 -7.60 -6.10 1.92
C HIS A 226 -8.33 -7.23 2.65
N LEU A 227 -8.06 -8.48 2.27
CA LEU A 227 -8.69 -9.65 2.87
C LEU A 227 -8.46 -9.72 4.38
N ILE A 228 -7.19 -9.67 4.81
CA ILE A 228 -6.83 -9.83 6.22
C ILE A 228 -7.33 -8.65 7.05
N THR A 229 -7.23 -7.43 6.53
CA THR A 229 -7.81 -6.25 7.19
C THR A 229 -9.33 -6.36 7.31
N PHE A 230 -10.04 -6.82 6.25
CA PHE A 230 -11.49 -7.03 6.28
C PHE A 230 -11.92 -7.98 7.40
N LEU A 231 -11.17 -9.05 7.60
CA LEU A 231 -11.44 -10.03 8.64
C LEU A 231 -11.07 -9.56 10.05
N GLY A 232 -10.27 -8.51 10.18
CA GLY A 232 -9.65 -8.14 11.46
C GLY A 232 -8.54 -9.12 11.88
N GLY A 233 -7.88 -9.75 10.92
CA GLY A 233 -6.75 -10.65 11.10
C GLY A 233 -5.46 -9.92 11.44
N THR A 234 -4.32 -10.62 11.42
CA THR A 234 -3.00 -10.04 11.69
C THR A 234 -2.10 -10.18 10.47
N HIS A 235 -1.55 -9.07 10.00
CA HIS A 235 -0.54 -9.03 8.95
C HIS A 235 0.86 -9.20 9.55
N VAL A 236 1.66 -10.11 8.99
CA VAL A 236 3.08 -10.25 9.32
C VAL A 236 3.89 -9.96 8.07
N MET A 237 4.65 -8.86 8.09
CA MET A 237 5.44 -8.41 6.95
C MET A 237 6.84 -8.98 7.01
N ILE A 238 7.28 -9.60 5.90
CA ILE A 238 8.68 -9.94 5.67
C ILE A 238 9.19 -9.15 4.47
N HIS A 239 10.29 -8.42 4.67
CA HIS A 239 10.88 -7.57 3.62
C HIS A 239 11.36 -8.36 2.41
N ARG A 240 11.83 -9.58 2.66
CA ARG A 240 12.33 -10.50 1.63
C ARG A 240 11.94 -11.92 2.01
N PHE A 241 11.50 -12.70 1.02
CA PHE A 241 11.27 -14.12 1.23
C PHE A 241 12.60 -14.81 1.60
N ASP A 242 12.65 -15.36 2.81
CA ASP A 242 13.73 -16.21 3.31
C ASP A 242 13.07 -17.46 3.94
N PRO A 243 13.28 -18.65 3.35
CA PRO A 243 12.72 -19.89 3.90
C PRO A 243 13.08 -20.10 5.37
N ALA A 244 14.31 -19.74 5.78
CA ALA A 244 14.75 -19.89 7.18
C ALA A 244 13.97 -18.94 8.12
N GLU A 245 13.59 -17.76 7.67
CA GLU A 245 12.74 -16.83 8.43
C GLU A 245 11.31 -17.36 8.54
N VAL A 246 10.74 -17.87 7.45
CA VAL A 246 9.40 -18.47 7.44
C VAL A 246 9.28 -19.60 8.46
N PHE A 247 10.26 -20.51 8.51
CA PHE A 247 10.26 -21.63 9.45
C PHE A 247 10.58 -21.25 10.91
N ARG A 248 11.10 -20.08 11.19
CA ARG A 248 11.33 -19.59 12.57
C ARG A 248 10.04 -19.11 13.26
N HIS A 249 9.00 -18.86 12.50
CA HIS A 249 7.72 -18.43 13.05
C HIS A 249 6.86 -19.65 13.39
N PRO A 250 6.69 -20.04 14.68
CA PRO A 250 6.05 -21.30 15.08
C PRO A 250 4.52 -21.31 15.02
N THR A 251 3.91 -20.26 14.53
CA THR A 251 2.45 -20.13 14.45
C THR A 251 1.96 -20.63 13.09
N PRO A 252 0.79 -21.28 13.00
CA PRO A 252 0.20 -21.65 11.72
C PRO A 252 -0.19 -20.37 10.98
N TYR A 253 0.69 -19.91 10.10
CA TYR A 253 0.40 -18.83 9.17
C TYR A 253 -0.39 -19.38 7.99
N LEU A 254 -1.36 -18.62 7.52
CA LEU A 254 -1.89 -18.82 6.20
C LEU A 254 -0.88 -18.25 5.21
N ALA A 255 0.02 -19.07 4.67
CA ALA A 255 0.79 -18.69 3.51
C ALA A 255 -0.09 -19.01 2.28
N LEU A 256 -0.40 -17.98 1.48
CA LEU A 256 -0.99 -18.21 0.17
C LEU A 256 0.12 -18.78 -0.72
N ASP A 257 0.12 -20.10 -0.89
CA ASP A 257 1.04 -20.78 -1.79
C ASP A 257 0.59 -20.51 -3.23
N CYS A 258 1.49 -19.93 -4.02
CA CYS A 258 1.37 -19.94 -5.48
C CYS A 258 2.08 -21.20 -5.98
N GLU A 259 1.32 -22.26 -6.33
CA GLU A 259 1.79 -23.24 -7.30
C GLU A 259 1.73 -22.70 -8.72
#